data_640c3db3f07fcf34fbbc63d852946e51
#
_entry.id   640c3db3f07fcf34fbbc63d852946e51
#
_cell.length_a   1.000
_cell.length_b   1.000
_cell.length_c   1.000
_cell.angle_alpha   90.00
_cell.angle_beta   90.00
_cell.angle_gamma   90.00
#
_symmetry.space_group_name_H-M   'P 1'
#
loop_
_entity.id
_entity.type
_entity.pdbx_description
1 polymer ?
#
loop_
_entity_poly.entity_id
_entity_poly.type
_entity_poly.pdbx_seq_one_letter_code
_entity_poly.pdbx_strand_id
1 'polypeptide(L)'
;MLDSSTDLKSMLSDPSLLQTQAFINNQWVDAENGATFAVSNPARGDVIAKVADLSRADLAQAIDGAETAQKKWAALTAKERCNILRNWYNLMMEHQSDLAMILTAEMGKPLAEAMGEIAYGASFVEFFAEEAKRNYGETIPGHQADKRITVIKQPIGVAASITPWNFPNAMITRKAAPALAAGCAFVARPSELTPLSALALGVLAQRAGLPAGILQIVPSNDASASGKEFCENSKIRKLTFTGSTRVGRILLGQAATQVKKCSMELGGNAPFIVFDDADLDEAVIGAMACKFRNNGQTCVCANRIYVQAGVYEEFTKRFKVAVEAMKVGDGFAGA
;
A
#
# COMPACT_ATOMS: atom_id res chain seq x y z
N MET A 1 0.03 4.49 -32.84
CA MET A 1 0.69 4.04 -31.59
C MET A 1 0.93 5.29 -30.79
N LEU A 2 0.33 5.41 -29.62
CA LEU A 2 0.46 6.59 -28.77
C LEU A 2 1.86 6.59 -28.13
N ASP A 3 2.51 7.74 -28.09
CA ASP A 3 3.84 7.89 -27.46
C ASP A 3 3.68 7.88 -25.94
N SER A 4 4.31 6.90 -25.28
CA SER A 4 3.88 6.33 -24.00
C SER A 4 3.91 7.24 -22.77
N SER A 5 4.86 8.16 -22.62
CA SER A 5 4.97 8.98 -21.41
C SER A 5 4.23 10.32 -21.52
N THR A 6 4.19 10.87 -22.72
CA THR A 6 3.42 12.08 -23.05
C THR A 6 1.93 11.80 -22.93
N ASP A 7 1.55 10.57 -23.14
CA ASP A 7 0.18 10.11 -23.24
C ASP A 7 -0.50 9.99 -21.86
N LEU A 8 0.14 9.34 -20.86
CA LEU A 8 -0.44 9.22 -19.53
C LEU A 8 -0.68 10.60 -18.90
N LYS A 9 0.29 11.51 -19.00
CA LYS A 9 0.18 12.86 -18.43
C LYS A 9 -0.96 13.65 -19.05
N SER A 10 -1.20 13.47 -20.35
CA SER A 10 -2.28 14.14 -21.07
C SER A 10 -3.67 13.56 -20.79
N MET A 11 -3.75 12.33 -20.27
CA MET A 11 -5.01 11.69 -19.88
C MET A 11 -5.50 12.15 -18.50
N LEU A 12 -4.60 12.70 -17.65
CA LEU A 12 -4.96 13.10 -16.30
C LEU A 12 -5.65 14.45 -16.29
N SER A 13 -6.70 14.56 -15.49
CA SER A 13 -7.35 15.85 -15.19
C SER A 13 -6.43 16.76 -14.38
N ASP A 14 -5.59 16.16 -13.50
CA ASP A 14 -4.53 16.83 -12.76
C ASP A 14 -3.17 16.19 -13.06
N PRO A 15 -2.45 16.69 -14.08
CA PRO A 15 -1.13 16.15 -14.45
C PRO A 15 -0.06 16.27 -13.36
N SER A 16 -0.27 17.10 -12.33
CA SER A 16 0.69 17.24 -11.23
C SER A 16 0.70 16.05 -10.27
N LEU A 17 -0.27 15.12 -10.37
CA LEU A 17 -0.27 13.85 -9.64
C LEU A 17 0.79 12.88 -10.16
N LEU A 18 1.24 13.02 -11.41
CA LEU A 18 2.29 12.19 -11.98
C LEU A 18 3.66 12.74 -11.59
N GLN A 19 4.19 12.27 -10.48
CA GLN A 19 5.51 12.63 -9.95
C GLN A 19 6.52 11.51 -10.19
N THR A 20 7.79 11.90 -10.32
CA THR A 20 8.90 10.98 -10.58
C THR A 20 10.06 11.12 -9.59
N GLN A 21 10.02 12.14 -8.75
CA GLN A 21 10.99 12.39 -7.69
C GLN A 21 10.53 11.77 -6.38
N ALA A 22 11.41 11.51 -5.44
CA ALA A 22 11.08 11.07 -4.10
C ALA A 22 10.37 12.19 -3.32
N PHE A 23 9.45 11.81 -2.43
CA PHE A 23 8.74 12.75 -1.57
C PHE A 23 9.37 12.73 -0.17
N ILE A 24 10.21 13.71 0.12
CA ILE A 24 10.95 13.83 1.38
C ILE A 24 10.74 15.22 1.98
N ASN A 25 10.30 15.27 3.23
CA ASN A 25 10.05 16.53 3.97
C ASN A 25 9.12 17.52 3.21
N ASN A 26 8.07 17.00 2.57
CA ASN A 26 7.15 17.74 1.70
C ASN A 26 7.85 18.41 0.50
N GLN A 27 9.00 17.90 0.08
CA GLN A 27 9.70 18.33 -1.11
C GLN A 27 9.87 17.17 -2.08
N TRP A 28 9.90 17.49 -3.36
CA TRP A 28 10.18 16.55 -4.43
C TRP A 28 11.68 16.61 -4.71
N VAL A 29 12.40 15.51 -4.49
CA VAL A 29 13.85 15.46 -4.56
C VAL A 29 14.31 14.30 -5.44
N ASP A 30 15.40 14.54 -6.16
CA ASP A 30 16.12 13.51 -6.89
C ASP A 30 17.02 12.71 -5.93
N ALA A 31 17.51 11.54 -6.35
CA ALA A 31 18.58 10.85 -5.64
C ALA A 31 19.84 11.71 -5.62
N GLU A 32 20.60 11.72 -4.52
CA GLU A 32 21.82 12.54 -4.37
C GLU A 32 22.81 12.29 -5.50
N ASN A 33 22.92 11.07 -5.99
CA ASN A 33 23.78 10.68 -7.10
C ASN A 33 23.14 10.84 -8.49
N GLY A 34 21.91 11.38 -8.58
CA GLY A 34 21.14 11.54 -9.81
C GLY A 34 20.64 10.23 -10.44
N ALA A 35 20.71 9.10 -9.73
CA ALA A 35 20.28 7.80 -10.25
C ALA A 35 18.76 7.74 -10.43
N THR A 36 18.33 7.04 -11.49
CA THR A 36 16.93 6.78 -11.79
C THR A 36 16.73 5.35 -12.26
N PHE A 37 15.52 4.81 -12.08
CA PHE A 37 15.10 3.55 -12.68
C PHE A 37 13.86 3.75 -13.55
N ALA A 38 13.69 2.87 -14.54
CA ALA A 38 12.56 2.93 -15.46
C ALA A 38 11.33 2.22 -14.85
N VAL A 39 10.16 2.83 -15.01
CA VAL A 39 8.86 2.23 -14.74
C VAL A 39 8.17 1.98 -16.08
N SER A 40 7.74 0.74 -16.33
CA SER A 40 7.18 0.32 -17.62
C SER A 40 5.72 -0.07 -17.48
N ASN A 41 4.94 0.17 -18.53
CA ASN A 41 3.59 -0.38 -18.67
C ASN A 41 3.68 -1.90 -18.95
N PRO A 42 3.15 -2.77 -18.09
CA PRO A 42 3.30 -4.22 -18.26
C PRO A 42 2.49 -4.78 -19.44
N ALA A 43 1.45 -4.08 -19.91
CA ALA A 43 0.65 -4.52 -21.04
C ALA A 43 1.34 -4.27 -22.39
N ARG A 44 2.17 -3.21 -22.49
CA ARG A 44 2.80 -2.77 -23.73
C ARG A 44 4.32 -2.92 -23.73
N GLY A 45 4.95 -2.92 -22.54
CA GLY A 45 6.40 -3.00 -22.36
C GLY A 45 7.14 -1.66 -22.54
N ASP A 46 6.43 -0.57 -22.81
CA ASP A 46 7.01 0.75 -22.97
C ASP A 46 7.30 1.42 -21.60
N VAL A 47 8.34 2.25 -21.56
CA VAL A 47 8.71 3.02 -20.37
C VAL A 47 7.78 4.23 -20.24
N ILE A 48 7.03 4.31 -19.12
CA ILE A 48 6.11 5.41 -18.83
C ILE A 48 6.74 6.51 -17.99
N ALA A 49 7.78 6.21 -17.21
CA ALA A 49 8.49 7.19 -16.39
C ALA A 49 9.91 6.72 -16.02
N LYS A 50 10.79 7.67 -15.67
CA LYS A 50 12.03 7.41 -14.94
C LYS A 50 11.89 8.02 -13.56
N VAL A 51 12.01 7.22 -12.52
CA VAL A 51 11.80 7.61 -11.11
C VAL A 51 13.12 7.65 -10.38
N ALA A 52 13.28 8.57 -9.44
CA ALA A 52 14.46 8.69 -8.60
C ALA A 52 14.79 7.35 -7.90
N ASP A 53 16.04 6.91 -7.97
CA ASP A 53 16.56 5.67 -7.36
C ASP A 53 17.37 6.01 -6.11
N LEU A 54 16.69 6.05 -4.97
CA LEU A 54 17.31 6.47 -3.72
C LEU A 54 18.29 5.43 -3.20
N SER A 55 19.48 5.91 -2.83
CA SER A 55 20.51 5.13 -2.15
C SER A 55 20.15 4.87 -0.68
N ARG A 56 20.90 3.98 -0.03
CA ARG A 56 20.78 3.74 1.42
C ARG A 56 21.02 5.03 2.24
N ALA A 57 21.91 5.93 1.78
CA ALA A 57 22.19 7.19 2.45
C ALA A 57 20.99 8.15 2.37
N ASP A 58 20.36 8.25 1.18
CA ASP A 58 19.15 9.07 0.99
C ASP A 58 18.00 8.56 1.91
N LEU A 59 17.85 7.23 2.04
CA LEU A 59 16.85 6.63 2.94
C LEU A 59 17.12 7.01 4.40
N ALA A 60 18.38 6.98 4.83
CA ALA A 60 18.75 7.36 6.19
C ALA A 60 18.40 8.84 6.48
N GLN A 61 18.64 9.75 5.54
CA GLN A 61 18.28 11.16 5.65
C GLN A 61 16.74 11.34 5.74
N ALA A 62 15.97 10.60 4.93
CA ALA A 62 14.51 10.61 5.02
C ALA A 62 14.00 10.13 6.39
N ILE A 63 14.62 9.10 6.95
CA ILE A 63 14.30 8.59 8.29
C ILE A 63 14.62 9.64 9.37
N ASP A 64 15.71 10.37 9.24
CA ASP A 64 16.12 11.44 10.18
C ASP A 64 15.10 12.59 10.16
N GLY A 65 14.65 12.98 8.98
CA GLY A 65 13.57 13.95 8.83
C GLY A 65 12.27 13.49 9.50
N ALA A 66 11.92 12.22 9.31
CA ALA A 66 10.72 11.62 9.90
C ALA A 66 10.78 11.58 11.44
N GLU A 67 11.93 11.21 12.02
CA GLU A 67 12.11 11.19 13.48
C GLU A 67 11.96 12.60 14.07
N THR A 68 12.55 13.59 13.41
CA THR A 68 12.47 14.98 13.86
C THR A 68 11.03 15.51 13.83
N ALA A 69 10.30 15.24 12.75
CA ALA A 69 8.93 15.69 12.55
C ALA A 69 7.93 14.98 13.48
N GLN A 70 8.17 13.71 13.78
CA GLN A 70 7.24 12.86 14.53
C GLN A 70 6.86 13.43 15.90
N LYS A 71 7.79 14.06 16.61
CA LYS A 71 7.54 14.62 17.94
C LYS A 71 6.45 15.70 17.92
N LYS A 72 6.48 16.59 16.91
CA LYS A 72 5.47 17.64 16.75
C LYS A 72 4.12 17.05 16.32
N TRP A 73 4.12 16.05 15.44
CA TRP A 73 2.92 15.35 15.02
C TRP A 73 2.24 14.60 16.18
N ALA A 74 3.02 13.92 17.02
CA ALA A 74 2.54 13.22 18.21
C ALA A 74 1.92 14.16 19.25
N ALA A 75 2.37 15.42 19.31
CA ALA A 75 1.83 16.44 20.22
C ALA A 75 0.49 17.02 19.77
N LEU A 76 0.10 16.84 18.50
CA LEU A 76 -1.24 17.23 18.04
C LEU A 76 -2.32 16.38 18.70
N THR A 77 -3.47 16.98 18.92
CA THR A 77 -4.64 16.23 19.38
C THR A 77 -5.07 15.19 18.35
N ALA A 78 -5.74 14.13 18.78
CA ALA A 78 -6.31 13.13 17.86
C ALA A 78 -7.27 13.76 16.85
N LYS A 79 -8.01 14.82 17.24
CA LYS A 79 -8.93 15.55 16.35
C LYS A 79 -8.18 16.28 15.24
N GLU A 80 -7.07 16.95 15.53
CA GLU A 80 -6.27 17.63 14.52
C GLU A 80 -5.71 16.63 13.49
N ARG A 81 -5.15 15.51 13.95
CA ARG A 81 -4.70 14.44 13.05
C ARG A 81 -5.83 13.84 12.23
N CYS A 82 -6.99 13.58 12.85
CA CYS A 82 -8.20 13.11 12.17
C CYS A 82 -8.60 14.05 11.04
N ASN A 83 -8.65 15.37 11.27
CA ASN A 83 -9.04 16.35 10.26
C ASN A 83 -8.13 16.33 9.04
N ILE A 84 -6.81 16.25 9.23
CA ILE A 84 -5.83 16.17 8.15
C ILE A 84 -6.00 14.87 7.36
N LEU A 85 -6.16 13.73 8.05
CA LEU A 85 -6.40 12.44 7.39
C LEU A 85 -7.73 12.42 6.64
N ARG A 86 -8.78 13.04 7.17
CA ARG A 86 -10.07 13.17 6.48
C ARG A 86 -9.94 14.02 5.20
N ASN A 87 -9.14 15.08 5.23
CA ASN A 87 -8.84 15.86 4.02
C ASN A 87 -8.10 15.00 2.99
N TRP A 88 -7.14 14.18 3.42
CA TRP A 88 -6.43 13.26 2.54
C TRP A 88 -7.37 12.24 1.88
N TYR A 89 -8.27 11.64 2.65
CA TYR A 89 -9.34 10.78 2.13
C TYR A 89 -10.19 11.51 1.06
N ASN A 90 -10.67 12.71 1.37
CA ASN A 90 -11.51 13.48 0.45
C ASN A 90 -10.79 13.75 -0.88
N LEU A 91 -9.52 14.15 -0.83
CA LEU A 91 -8.70 14.38 -2.02
C LEU A 91 -8.45 13.08 -2.80
N MET A 92 -8.25 11.95 -2.15
CA MET A 92 -8.13 10.66 -2.83
C MET A 92 -9.40 10.31 -3.60
N MET A 93 -10.58 10.55 -3.04
CA MET A 93 -11.87 10.29 -3.70
C MET A 93 -12.16 11.29 -4.80
N GLU A 94 -11.80 12.57 -4.62
CA GLU A 94 -11.91 13.61 -5.65
C GLU A 94 -11.06 13.30 -6.89
N HIS A 95 -9.84 12.78 -6.68
CA HIS A 95 -8.90 12.42 -7.75
C HIS A 95 -8.90 10.93 -8.09
N GLN A 96 -9.97 10.19 -7.73
CA GLN A 96 -10.03 8.73 -7.90
C GLN A 96 -9.73 8.28 -9.33
N SER A 97 -10.25 8.98 -10.33
CA SER A 97 -10.05 8.65 -11.74
C SER A 97 -8.57 8.77 -12.15
N ASP A 98 -7.93 9.88 -11.81
CA ASP A 98 -6.52 10.11 -12.13
C ASP A 98 -5.60 9.11 -11.44
N LEU A 99 -5.85 8.83 -10.14
CA LEU A 99 -5.12 7.82 -9.38
C LEU A 99 -5.28 6.42 -10.00
N ALA A 100 -6.48 6.08 -10.46
CA ALA A 100 -6.75 4.80 -11.13
C ALA A 100 -6.04 4.71 -12.49
N MET A 101 -5.98 5.79 -13.26
CA MET A 101 -5.24 5.83 -14.53
C MET A 101 -3.73 5.62 -14.30
N ILE A 102 -3.13 6.31 -13.33
CA ILE A 102 -1.72 6.10 -12.96
C ILE A 102 -1.49 4.65 -12.57
N LEU A 103 -2.37 4.10 -11.73
CA LEU A 103 -2.27 2.73 -11.26
C LEU A 103 -2.39 1.70 -12.40
N THR A 104 -3.37 1.85 -13.30
CA THR A 104 -3.54 0.99 -14.46
C THR A 104 -2.30 1.04 -15.36
N ALA A 105 -1.72 2.23 -15.57
CA ALA A 105 -0.55 2.39 -16.43
C ALA A 105 0.68 1.63 -15.91
N GLU A 106 0.96 1.70 -14.60
CA GLU A 106 2.17 1.08 -14.03
C GLU A 106 1.98 -0.39 -13.62
N MET A 107 0.73 -0.81 -13.28
CA MET A 107 0.47 -2.14 -12.74
C MET A 107 -0.26 -3.06 -13.74
N GLY A 108 -1.03 -2.51 -14.68
CA GLY A 108 -1.70 -3.25 -15.76
C GLY A 108 -3.07 -3.79 -15.41
N LYS A 109 -3.61 -3.63 -14.21
CA LYS A 109 -4.99 -4.05 -13.92
C LYS A 109 -6.01 -3.21 -14.68
N PRO A 110 -7.21 -3.76 -14.98
CA PRO A 110 -8.29 -3.01 -15.62
C PRO A 110 -8.64 -1.74 -14.87
N LEU A 111 -8.94 -0.65 -15.59
CA LEU A 111 -9.26 0.66 -14.99
C LEU A 111 -10.40 0.57 -13.96
N ALA A 112 -11.42 -0.24 -14.22
CA ALA A 112 -12.52 -0.45 -13.27
C ALA A 112 -12.04 -1.07 -11.94
N GLU A 113 -11.11 -2.04 -11.98
CA GLU A 113 -10.51 -2.61 -10.77
C GLU A 113 -9.57 -1.62 -10.08
N ALA A 114 -8.85 -0.79 -10.85
CA ALA A 114 -8.03 0.28 -10.31
C ALA A 114 -8.87 1.32 -9.56
N MET A 115 -10.02 1.75 -10.13
CA MET A 115 -10.99 2.59 -9.42
C MET A 115 -11.43 1.97 -8.09
N GLY A 116 -11.72 0.67 -8.10
CA GLY A 116 -12.05 -0.09 -6.89
C GLY A 116 -10.91 -0.11 -5.86
N GLU A 117 -9.66 -0.23 -6.31
CA GLU A 117 -8.51 -0.19 -5.42
C GLU A 117 -8.32 1.18 -4.77
N ILE A 118 -8.52 2.28 -5.52
CA ILE A 118 -8.43 3.63 -4.94
C ILE A 118 -9.47 3.81 -3.84
N ALA A 119 -10.74 3.43 -4.08
CA ALA A 119 -11.78 3.48 -3.06
C ALA A 119 -11.44 2.63 -1.85
N TYR A 120 -10.94 1.41 -2.07
CA TYR A 120 -10.47 0.50 -1.02
C TYR A 120 -9.30 1.10 -0.23
N GLY A 121 -8.30 1.69 -0.91
CA GLY A 121 -7.18 2.38 -0.26
C GLY A 121 -7.62 3.59 0.56
N ALA A 122 -8.55 4.39 0.03
CA ALA A 122 -9.12 5.55 0.71
C ALA A 122 -9.92 5.15 1.95
N SER A 123 -10.66 4.03 1.92
CA SER A 123 -11.45 3.56 3.08
C SER A 123 -10.60 3.29 4.33
N PHE A 124 -9.32 2.89 4.19
CA PHE A 124 -8.41 2.79 5.32
C PHE A 124 -8.08 4.16 5.91
N VAL A 125 -7.88 5.17 5.05
CA VAL A 125 -7.59 6.53 5.54
C VAL A 125 -8.81 7.08 6.29
N GLU A 126 -10.02 6.88 5.77
CA GLU A 126 -11.27 7.25 6.43
C GLU A 126 -11.42 6.56 7.78
N PHE A 127 -11.35 5.22 7.80
CA PHE A 127 -11.52 4.43 9.01
C PHE A 127 -10.53 4.85 10.11
N PHE A 128 -9.24 4.93 9.78
CA PHE A 128 -8.23 5.28 10.78
C PHE A 128 -8.21 6.76 11.16
N ALA A 129 -8.70 7.67 10.32
CA ALA A 129 -8.98 9.04 10.72
C ALA A 129 -9.98 9.07 11.90
N GLU A 130 -11.07 8.30 11.80
CA GLU A 130 -12.06 8.19 12.89
C GLU A 130 -11.49 7.47 14.11
N GLU A 131 -10.76 6.38 13.91
CA GLU A 131 -10.14 5.61 15.00
C GLU A 131 -9.06 6.39 15.76
N ALA A 132 -8.45 7.42 15.17
CA ALA A 132 -7.51 8.29 15.89
C ALA A 132 -8.09 8.81 17.21
N LYS A 133 -9.40 9.13 17.24
CA LYS A 133 -10.12 9.66 18.40
C LYS A 133 -10.53 8.59 19.41
N ARG A 134 -10.39 7.29 19.08
CA ARG A 134 -10.78 6.15 19.91
C ARG A 134 -9.60 5.40 20.51
N ASN A 135 -8.41 5.98 20.44
CA ASN A 135 -7.21 5.40 21.03
C ASN A 135 -7.17 5.67 22.55
N TYR A 136 -8.10 5.02 23.27
CA TYR A 136 -8.30 5.20 24.70
C TYR A 136 -7.18 4.55 25.53
N GLY A 137 -6.98 5.07 26.75
CA GLY A 137 -6.26 4.41 27.82
C GLY A 137 -7.19 3.62 28.74
N GLU A 138 -6.63 3.10 29.83
CA GLU A 138 -7.35 2.29 30.82
C GLU A 138 -7.02 2.75 32.24
N THR A 139 -7.98 2.65 33.15
CA THR A 139 -7.76 2.74 34.58
C THR A 139 -8.05 1.39 35.21
N ILE A 140 -7.05 0.80 35.85
CA ILE A 140 -7.06 -0.56 36.35
C ILE A 140 -6.99 -0.54 37.87
N PRO A 141 -7.79 -1.35 38.61
CA PRO A 141 -7.64 -1.49 40.07
C PRO A 141 -6.22 -1.91 40.43
N GLY A 142 -5.64 -1.21 41.40
CA GLY A 142 -4.31 -1.53 41.89
C GLY A 142 -4.27 -2.86 42.69
N HIS A 143 -3.10 -3.51 42.72
CA HIS A 143 -2.84 -4.70 43.56
C HIS A 143 -2.66 -4.37 45.03
N GLN A 144 -2.67 -3.09 45.40
CA GLN A 144 -2.62 -2.57 46.76
C GLN A 144 -3.66 -1.46 46.93
N ALA A 145 -4.19 -1.28 48.14
CA ALA A 145 -5.29 -0.35 48.40
C ALA A 145 -4.94 1.13 48.10
N ASP A 146 -3.67 1.48 48.24
CA ASP A 146 -3.13 2.81 48.00
C ASP A 146 -2.68 3.06 46.55
N LYS A 147 -2.84 2.10 45.65
CA LYS A 147 -2.40 2.19 44.22
C LYS A 147 -3.58 2.36 43.26
N ARG A 148 -3.33 3.15 42.26
CA ARG A 148 -4.17 3.27 41.06
C ARG A 148 -3.26 3.10 39.85
N ILE A 149 -3.67 2.27 38.88
CA ILE A 149 -2.91 2.01 37.66
C ILE A 149 -3.61 2.71 36.52
N THR A 150 -2.90 3.58 35.84
CA THR A 150 -3.38 4.23 34.60
C THR A 150 -2.50 3.79 33.45
N VAL A 151 -3.11 3.29 32.38
CA VAL A 151 -2.44 2.92 31.13
C VAL A 151 -2.79 3.95 30.07
N ILE A 152 -1.78 4.49 29.43
CA ILE A 152 -1.91 5.39 28.27
C ILE A 152 -1.30 4.74 27.03
N LYS A 153 -1.85 5.04 25.86
CA LYS A 153 -1.29 4.62 24.58
C LYS A 153 -0.53 5.77 23.95
N GLN A 154 0.68 5.50 23.49
CA GLN A 154 1.57 6.50 22.89
C GLN A 154 2.05 6.00 21.51
N PRO A 155 2.34 6.93 20.55
CA PRO A 155 2.94 6.57 19.28
C PRO A 155 4.31 5.94 19.50
N ILE A 156 4.62 4.89 18.73
CA ILE A 156 5.89 4.17 18.83
C ILE A 156 7.09 4.97 18.27
N GLY A 157 6.83 5.99 17.45
CA GLY A 157 7.85 6.79 16.79
C GLY A 157 7.74 6.71 15.26
N VAL A 158 8.83 6.39 14.55
CA VAL A 158 8.82 6.20 13.09
C VAL A 158 8.45 4.78 12.75
N ALA A 159 7.46 4.60 11.89
CA ALA A 159 7.12 3.34 11.26
C ALA A 159 7.58 3.35 9.80
N ALA A 160 8.07 2.22 9.29
CA ALA A 160 8.43 2.06 7.90
C ALA A 160 7.65 0.95 7.22
N SER A 161 7.43 1.07 5.91
CA SER A 161 6.83 0.01 5.10
C SER A 161 7.62 -0.34 3.87
N ILE A 162 7.53 -1.62 3.50
CA ILE A 162 7.90 -2.14 2.19
C ILE A 162 6.65 -2.79 1.62
N THR A 163 6.20 -2.33 0.45
CA THR A 163 4.93 -2.75 -0.15
C THR A 163 5.14 -3.39 -1.51
N PRO A 164 4.28 -4.36 -1.90
CA PRO A 164 4.35 -5.01 -3.19
C PRO A 164 3.70 -4.17 -4.29
N TRP A 165 3.85 -4.63 -5.52
CA TRP A 165 3.38 -3.99 -6.74
C TRP A 165 1.89 -4.24 -7.05
N ASN A 166 1.26 -5.27 -6.51
CA ASN A 166 -0.06 -5.74 -6.95
C ASN A 166 -1.25 -4.89 -6.48
N PHE A 167 -1.10 -4.14 -5.38
CA PHE A 167 -2.05 -3.14 -4.90
C PHE A 167 -1.27 -1.91 -4.40
N PRO A 168 -0.66 -1.14 -5.33
CA PRO A 168 0.33 -0.11 -4.98
C PRO A 168 -0.24 1.06 -4.19
N ASN A 169 -1.53 1.37 -4.31
CA ASN A 169 -2.21 2.38 -3.53
C ASN A 169 -2.64 1.81 -2.16
N ALA A 170 -3.47 0.77 -2.16
CA ALA A 170 -4.10 0.26 -0.95
C ALA A 170 -3.11 -0.35 0.05
N MET A 171 -1.99 -0.95 -0.40
CA MET A 171 -1.00 -1.52 0.51
C MET A 171 -0.20 -0.45 1.25
N ILE A 172 -0.12 0.76 0.74
CA ILE A 172 0.48 1.90 1.43
C ILE A 172 -0.51 2.51 2.41
N THR A 173 -1.71 2.87 1.95
CA THR A 173 -2.69 3.58 2.77
C THR A 173 -3.11 2.77 4.01
N ARG A 174 -3.32 1.46 3.89
CA ARG A 174 -3.65 0.57 5.02
C ARG A 174 -2.56 0.47 6.09
N LYS A 175 -1.33 0.88 5.77
CA LYS A 175 -0.18 0.91 6.70
C LYS A 175 0.10 2.33 7.20
N ALA A 176 0.07 3.29 6.29
CA ALA A 176 0.31 4.70 6.60
C ALA A 176 -0.81 5.28 7.47
N ALA A 177 -2.08 5.06 7.12
CA ALA A 177 -3.20 5.65 7.83
C ALA A 177 -3.22 5.32 9.33
N PRO A 178 -3.12 4.06 9.79
CA PRO A 178 -3.07 3.75 11.22
C PRO A 178 -1.82 4.31 11.92
N ALA A 179 -0.66 4.33 11.24
CA ALA A 179 0.55 4.91 11.81
C ALA A 179 0.40 6.42 12.04
N LEU A 180 -0.08 7.14 11.03
CA LEU A 180 -0.31 8.59 11.10
C LEU A 180 -1.41 8.93 12.13
N ALA A 181 -2.51 8.18 12.14
CA ALA A 181 -3.60 8.33 13.11
C ALA A 181 -3.11 8.18 14.55
N ALA A 182 -2.24 7.20 14.80
CA ALA A 182 -1.63 6.97 16.12
C ALA A 182 -0.60 8.03 16.54
N GLY A 183 -0.22 8.95 15.63
CA GLY A 183 0.79 9.98 15.91
C GLY A 183 2.22 9.57 15.56
N CYS A 184 2.40 8.51 14.77
CA CYS A 184 3.70 8.11 14.22
C CYS A 184 4.03 8.90 12.94
N ALA A 185 5.31 9.03 12.60
CA ALA A 185 5.74 9.35 11.24
C ALA A 185 5.86 8.05 10.42
N PHE A 186 5.79 8.16 9.10
CA PHE A 186 5.74 7.00 8.22
C PHE A 186 6.67 7.15 7.01
N VAL A 187 7.52 6.15 6.79
CA VAL A 187 8.43 6.07 5.65
C VAL A 187 8.00 4.89 4.78
N ALA A 188 7.57 5.17 3.55
CA ALA A 188 7.08 4.16 2.62
C ALA A 188 8.10 3.90 1.50
N ARG A 189 8.57 2.66 1.36
CA ARG A 189 9.26 2.17 0.18
C ARG A 189 8.26 1.41 -0.67
N PRO A 190 7.74 2.00 -1.78
CA PRO A 190 6.90 1.29 -2.75
C PRO A 190 7.72 0.26 -3.52
N SER A 191 7.05 -0.67 -4.21
CA SER A 191 7.72 -1.51 -5.20
C SER A 191 8.33 -0.65 -6.30
N GLU A 192 9.51 -1.04 -6.77
CA GLU A 192 10.18 -0.45 -7.93
C GLU A 192 9.36 -0.59 -9.22
N LEU A 193 8.45 -1.54 -9.29
CA LEU A 193 7.57 -1.74 -10.44
C LEU A 193 6.40 -0.74 -10.47
N THR A 194 5.97 -0.25 -9.31
CA THR A 194 4.76 0.58 -9.18
C THR A 194 4.95 1.72 -8.17
N PRO A 195 5.91 2.61 -8.38
CA PRO A 195 6.16 3.72 -7.47
C PRO A 195 5.24 4.93 -7.70
N LEU A 196 4.66 5.09 -8.90
CA LEU A 196 3.91 6.29 -9.29
C LEU A 196 2.62 6.47 -8.47
N SER A 197 1.89 5.40 -8.20
CA SER A 197 0.72 5.42 -7.31
C SER A 197 1.08 5.91 -5.90
N ALA A 198 2.25 5.50 -5.39
CA ALA A 198 2.73 5.96 -4.09
C ALA A 198 3.04 7.46 -4.11
N LEU A 199 3.74 7.92 -5.13
CA LEU A 199 4.13 9.34 -5.28
C LEU A 199 2.88 10.24 -5.43
N ALA A 200 1.86 9.79 -6.17
CA ALA A 200 0.58 10.48 -6.25
C ALA A 200 -0.11 10.64 -4.88
N LEU A 201 -0.02 9.62 -4.01
CA LEU A 201 -0.49 9.73 -2.62
C LEU A 201 0.26 10.81 -1.84
N GLY A 202 1.55 11.00 -2.10
CA GLY A 202 2.37 12.07 -1.51
C GLY A 202 1.89 13.46 -1.90
N VAL A 203 1.54 13.67 -3.19
CA VAL A 203 0.94 14.95 -3.66
C VAL A 203 -0.32 15.27 -2.87
N LEU A 204 -1.23 14.30 -2.76
CA LEU A 204 -2.50 14.51 -2.08
C LEU A 204 -2.33 14.68 -0.56
N ALA A 205 -1.36 13.98 0.05
CA ALA A 205 -1.03 14.14 1.47
C ALA A 205 -0.52 15.57 1.77
N GLN A 206 0.35 16.11 0.91
CA GLN A 206 0.83 17.48 1.01
C GLN A 206 -0.32 18.49 0.90
N ARG A 207 -1.21 18.33 -0.06
CA ARG A 207 -2.42 19.16 -0.24
C ARG A 207 -3.40 19.06 0.92
N ALA A 208 -3.49 17.88 1.55
CA ALA A 208 -4.31 17.66 2.74
C ALA A 208 -3.80 18.38 3.98
N GLY A 209 -2.60 18.96 3.93
CA GLY A 209 -1.97 19.66 5.03
C GLY A 209 -1.15 18.74 5.96
N LEU A 210 -0.72 17.58 5.48
CA LEU A 210 0.18 16.72 6.25
C LEU A 210 1.52 17.42 6.44
N PRO A 211 2.02 17.59 7.69
CA PRO A 211 3.26 18.32 7.93
C PRO A 211 4.49 17.66 7.30
N ALA A 212 5.49 18.49 6.97
CA ALA A 212 6.75 18.01 6.42
C ALA A 212 7.40 16.93 7.31
N GLY A 213 7.89 15.86 6.69
CA GLY A 213 8.55 14.75 7.37
C GLY A 213 7.61 13.67 7.93
N ILE A 214 6.30 13.89 7.98
CA ILE A 214 5.37 12.94 8.58
C ILE A 214 5.06 11.76 7.64
N LEU A 215 4.98 12.01 6.34
CA LEU A 215 4.96 10.98 5.29
C LEU A 215 6.17 11.18 4.39
N GLN A 216 6.98 10.13 4.26
CA GLN A 216 8.11 10.07 3.33
C GLN A 216 7.85 8.94 2.34
N ILE A 217 8.04 9.19 1.05
CA ILE A 217 7.93 8.16 0.00
C ILE A 217 9.28 8.08 -0.69
N VAL A 218 9.94 6.95 -0.52
CA VAL A 218 11.34 6.72 -0.86
C VAL A 218 11.47 5.60 -1.89
N PRO A 219 11.29 5.88 -3.20
CA PRO A 219 11.49 4.89 -4.25
C PRO A 219 12.96 4.44 -4.27
N SER A 220 13.18 3.15 -4.45
CA SER A 220 14.51 2.58 -4.61
C SER A 220 14.44 1.26 -5.34
N ASN A 221 15.33 1.04 -6.29
CA ASN A 221 15.45 -0.22 -7.02
C ASN A 221 16.26 -1.27 -6.23
N ASP A 222 17.09 -0.84 -5.27
CA ASP A 222 17.79 -1.74 -4.36
C ASP A 222 16.93 -2.12 -3.15
N ALA A 223 16.08 -3.14 -3.34
CA ALA A 223 15.22 -3.66 -2.30
C ALA A 223 16.01 -4.25 -1.11
N SER A 224 17.22 -4.77 -1.36
CA SER A 224 18.07 -5.37 -0.33
C SER A 224 18.65 -4.31 0.60
N ALA A 225 19.24 -3.27 0.03
CA ALA A 225 19.80 -2.14 0.80
C ALA A 225 18.70 -1.41 1.58
N SER A 226 17.54 -1.17 0.94
CA SER A 226 16.39 -0.54 1.58
C SER A 226 15.85 -1.37 2.75
N GLY A 227 15.69 -2.69 2.54
CA GLY A 227 15.25 -3.62 3.59
C GLY A 227 16.21 -3.64 4.78
N LYS A 228 17.51 -3.68 4.51
CA LYS A 228 18.55 -3.64 5.52
C LYS A 228 18.53 -2.32 6.29
N GLU A 229 18.42 -1.17 5.62
CA GLU A 229 18.32 0.13 6.28
C GLU A 229 17.12 0.20 7.21
N PHE A 230 15.94 -0.22 6.77
CA PHE A 230 14.74 -0.20 7.60
C PHE A 230 14.80 -1.17 8.79
N CYS A 231 15.53 -2.28 8.65
CA CYS A 231 15.73 -3.23 9.74
C CYS A 231 16.78 -2.78 10.76
N GLU A 232 17.90 -2.23 10.31
CA GLU A 232 19.05 -1.90 11.16
C GLU A 232 18.97 -0.49 11.77
N ASN A 233 18.32 0.48 11.11
CA ASN A 233 18.24 1.85 11.60
C ASN A 233 17.41 1.93 12.88
N SER A 234 18.03 2.34 14.00
CA SER A 234 17.43 2.38 15.33
C SER A 234 16.27 3.38 15.49
N LYS A 235 16.17 4.37 14.59
CA LYS A 235 15.09 5.38 14.57
C LYS A 235 13.77 4.79 14.09
N ILE A 236 13.81 3.77 13.23
CA ILE A 236 12.61 3.00 12.85
C ILE A 236 12.24 2.06 13.99
N ARG A 237 11.05 2.24 14.55
CA ARG A 237 10.54 1.47 15.68
C ARG A 237 9.63 0.32 15.26
N LYS A 238 9.03 0.42 14.07
CA LYS A 238 8.15 -0.60 13.51
C LYS A 238 8.41 -0.76 12.02
N LEU A 239 8.55 -2.01 11.58
CA LEU A 239 8.55 -2.39 10.18
C LEU A 239 7.22 -3.09 9.85
N THR A 240 6.55 -2.64 8.78
CA THR A 240 5.40 -3.34 8.21
C THR A 240 5.70 -3.72 6.77
N PHE A 241 5.55 -4.99 6.46
CA PHE A 241 5.89 -5.58 5.17
C PHE A 241 4.69 -6.30 4.57
N THR A 242 4.50 -6.17 3.26
CA THR A 242 3.65 -7.07 2.49
C THR A 242 4.45 -7.56 1.28
N GLY A 243 4.50 -8.89 1.10
CA GLY A 243 5.22 -9.51 0.00
C GLY A 243 5.40 -11.03 0.19
N SER A 244 6.46 -11.59 -0.40
CA SER A 244 6.70 -13.04 -0.31
C SER A 244 7.15 -13.48 1.08
N THR A 245 6.76 -14.69 1.48
CA THR A 245 7.18 -15.33 2.75
C THR A 245 8.71 -15.40 2.85
N ARG A 246 9.41 -15.65 1.74
CA ARG A 246 10.86 -15.69 1.69
C ARG A 246 11.49 -14.37 2.13
N VAL A 247 11.03 -13.25 1.57
CA VAL A 247 11.53 -11.90 1.93
C VAL A 247 11.12 -11.54 3.35
N GLY A 248 9.90 -11.86 3.78
CA GLY A 248 9.44 -11.64 5.15
C GLY A 248 10.34 -12.31 6.20
N ARG A 249 10.80 -13.55 5.95
CA ARG A 249 11.75 -14.24 6.82
C ARG A 249 13.10 -13.53 6.91
N ILE A 250 13.61 -13.02 5.78
CA ILE A 250 14.87 -12.26 5.74
C ILE A 250 14.73 -10.98 6.59
N LEU A 251 13.67 -10.22 6.37
CA LEU A 251 13.42 -8.97 7.10
C LEU A 251 13.23 -9.20 8.60
N LEU A 252 12.52 -10.26 9.00
CA LEU A 252 12.38 -10.64 10.42
C LEU A 252 13.74 -10.96 11.06
N GLY A 253 14.59 -11.73 10.36
CA GLY A 253 15.94 -12.03 10.82
C GLY A 253 16.80 -10.79 11.01
N GLN A 254 16.75 -9.85 10.06
CA GLN A 254 17.47 -8.57 10.15
C GLN A 254 16.91 -7.67 11.26
N ALA A 255 15.58 -7.58 11.39
CA ALA A 255 14.92 -6.75 12.39
C ALA A 255 15.11 -7.26 13.83
N ALA A 256 15.38 -8.56 14.01
CA ALA A 256 15.60 -9.19 15.31
C ALA A 256 16.78 -8.57 16.07
N THR A 257 17.83 -8.10 15.38
CA THR A 257 19.00 -7.47 15.99
C THR A 257 18.63 -6.18 16.77
N GLN A 258 17.55 -5.53 16.42
CA GLN A 258 17.02 -4.33 17.07
C GLN A 258 15.77 -4.60 17.92
N VAL A 259 15.37 -5.87 18.07
CA VAL A 259 14.10 -6.26 18.73
C VAL A 259 12.91 -5.44 18.19
N LYS A 260 12.92 -5.19 16.89
CA LYS A 260 11.98 -4.27 16.22
C LYS A 260 10.58 -4.86 16.13
N LYS A 261 9.55 -4.06 16.36
CA LYS A 261 8.17 -4.47 16.11
C LYS A 261 7.95 -4.69 14.60
N CYS A 262 7.50 -5.89 14.22
CA CYS A 262 7.23 -6.25 12.84
C CYS A 262 5.77 -6.64 12.66
N SER A 263 5.19 -6.27 11.50
CA SER A 263 3.91 -6.81 10.99
C SER A 263 4.15 -7.30 9.58
N MET A 264 3.90 -8.60 9.35
CA MET A 264 4.20 -9.27 8.09
C MET A 264 2.90 -9.78 7.46
N GLU A 265 2.57 -9.24 6.29
CA GLU A 265 1.51 -9.70 5.41
C GLU A 265 2.16 -10.49 4.26
N LEU A 266 1.86 -11.77 4.17
CA LEU A 266 2.61 -12.70 3.34
C LEU A 266 1.70 -13.40 2.34
N GLY A 267 2.29 -14.23 1.46
CA GLY A 267 1.54 -15.05 0.52
C GLY A 267 0.68 -16.10 1.22
N GLY A 268 -0.34 -16.54 0.51
CA GLY A 268 -1.26 -17.56 0.98
C GLY A 268 -1.57 -18.58 -0.11
N ASN A 269 -2.32 -19.62 0.27
CA ASN A 269 -2.78 -20.69 -0.61
C ASN A 269 -4.19 -21.12 -0.18
N ALA A 270 -5.14 -20.19 -0.28
CA ALA A 270 -6.51 -20.39 0.18
C ALA A 270 -7.22 -21.53 -0.59
N PRO A 271 -8.02 -22.34 0.08
CA PRO A 271 -8.95 -23.28 -0.57
C PRO A 271 -10.26 -22.58 -0.95
N PHE A 272 -10.87 -23.00 -2.05
CA PHE A 272 -12.26 -22.74 -2.40
C PHE A 272 -12.97 -24.10 -2.44
N ILE A 273 -14.09 -24.24 -1.72
CA ILE A 273 -14.75 -25.54 -1.52
C ILE A 273 -16.17 -25.47 -2.05
N VAL A 274 -16.55 -26.41 -2.91
CA VAL A 274 -17.89 -26.56 -3.47
C VAL A 274 -18.49 -27.89 -3.02
N PHE A 275 -19.56 -27.84 -2.24
CA PHE A 275 -20.32 -29.01 -1.78
C PHE A 275 -21.42 -29.38 -2.76
N ASP A 276 -21.99 -30.60 -2.62
CA ASP A 276 -23.02 -31.15 -3.52
C ASP A 276 -24.31 -30.35 -3.54
N ASP A 277 -24.61 -29.64 -2.44
CA ASP A 277 -25.81 -28.81 -2.26
C ASP A 277 -25.60 -27.34 -2.65
N ALA A 278 -24.42 -26.98 -3.20
CA ALA A 278 -24.14 -25.62 -3.62
C ALA A 278 -24.94 -25.23 -4.87
N ASP A 279 -25.36 -23.97 -4.94
CA ASP A 279 -25.78 -23.36 -6.21
C ASP A 279 -24.55 -23.21 -7.10
N LEU A 280 -24.52 -23.97 -8.20
CA LEU A 280 -23.34 -24.03 -9.08
C LEU A 280 -23.10 -22.74 -9.87
N ASP A 281 -24.13 -21.97 -10.18
CA ASP A 281 -23.97 -20.71 -10.88
C ASP A 281 -23.32 -19.67 -9.95
N GLU A 282 -23.81 -19.55 -8.71
CA GLU A 282 -23.20 -18.71 -7.70
C GLU A 282 -21.78 -19.18 -7.31
N ALA A 283 -21.57 -20.50 -7.25
CA ALA A 283 -20.25 -21.06 -6.98
C ALA A 283 -19.24 -20.71 -8.09
N VAL A 284 -19.63 -20.72 -9.37
CA VAL A 284 -18.78 -20.31 -10.49
C VAL A 284 -18.48 -18.81 -10.42
N ILE A 285 -19.49 -17.97 -10.18
CA ILE A 285 -19.32 -16.51 -9.99
C ILE A 285 -18.32 -16.24 -8.86
N GLY A 286 -18.52 -16.90 -7.72
CA GLY A 286 -17.63 -16.77 -6.56
C GLY A 286 -16.20 -17.25 -6.85
N ALA A 287 -16.03 -18.36 -7.57
CA ALA A 287 -14.72 -18.89 -7.96
C ALA A 287 -13.99 -17.94 -8.92
N MET A 288 -14.69 -17.36 -9.91
CA MET A 288 -14.15 -16.35 -10.83
C MET A 288 -13.68 -15.11 -10.06
N ALA A 289 -14.52 -14.56 -9.21
CA ALA A 289 -14.20 -13.38 -8.40
C ALA A 289 -13.03 -13.65 -7.44
N CYS A 290 -12.99 -14.81 -6.80
CA CYS A 290 -11.94 -15.19 -5.86
C CYS A 290 -10.60 -15.44 -6.56
N LYS A 291 -10.61 -16.07 -7.75
CA LYS A 291 -9.38 -16.48 -8.46
C LYS A 291 -8.82 -15.38 -9.36
N PHE A 292 -9.66 -14.65 -10.08
CA PHE A 292 -9.23 -13.77 -11.17
C PHE A 292 -9.25 -12.27 -10.83
N ARG A 293 -9.72 -11.89 -9.65
CA ARG A 293 -9.56 -10.51 -9.17
C ARG A 293 -8.09 -10.08 -9.30
N ASN A 294 -7.88 -8.87 -9.81
CA ASN A 294 -6.54 -8.34 -10.05
C ASN A 294 -5.68 -9.27 -10.93
N ASN A 295 -6.29 -9.85 -11.97
CA ASN A 295 -5.67 -10.82 -12.88
C ASN A 295 -5.10 -12.05 -12.14
N GLY A 296 -5.69 -12.45 -11.01
CA GLY A 296 -5.22 -13.56 -10.18
C GLY A 296 -3.99 -13.24 -9.32
N GLN A 297 -3.58 -11.96 -9.24
CA GLN A 297 -2.35 -11.52 -8.59
C GLN A 297 -2.62 -11.01 -7.16
N THR A 298 -3.33 -11.80 -6.35
CA THR A 298 -3.69 -11.46 -4.96
C THR A 298 -3.20 -12.52 -3.99
N CYS A 299 -2.78 -12.06 -2.79
CA CYS A 299 -2.35 -12.95 -1.70
C CYS A 299 -3.49 -13.81 -1.14
N VAL A 300 -4.74 -13.41 -1.37
CA VAL A 300 -5.97 -14.08 -0.90
C VAL A 300 -6.68 -14.89 -1.99
N CYS A 301 -6.10 -14.99 -3.20
CA CYS A 301 -6.68 -15.83 -4.25
C CYS A 301 -6.76 -17.30 -3.82
N ALA A 302 -7.86 -17.95 -4.15
CA ALA A 302 -7.93 -19.41 -4.08
C ALA A 302 -7.01 -20.03 -5.14
N ASN A 303 -6.07 -20.83 -4.69
CA ASN A 303 -5.16 -21.59 -5.55
C ASN A 303 -5.49 -23.08 -5.59
N ARG A 304 -6.44 -23.51 -4.74
CA ARG A 304 -6.91 -24.89 -4.63
C ARG A 304 -8.44 -24.87 -4.63
N ILE A 305 -9.03 -25.44 -5.65
CA ILE A 305 -10.48 -25.55 -5.79
C ILE A 305 -10.86 -27.02 -5.55
N TYR A 306 -11.57 -27.27 -4.45
CA TYR A 306 -12.07 -28.60 -4.06
C TYR A 306 -13.55 -28.67 -4.36
N VAL A 307 -13.95 -29.65 -5.15
CA VAL A 307 -15.33 -29.85 -5.59
C VAL A 307 -15.74 -31.26 -5.24
N GLN A 308 -16.86 -31.46 -4.54
CA GLN A 308 -17.39 -32.77 -4.28
C GLN A 308 -17.70 -33.54 -5.57
N ALA A 309 -17.52 -34.86 -5.53
CA ALA A 309 -17.60 -35.71 -6.71
C ALA A 309 -18.93 -35.62 -7.47
N GLY A 310 -20.05 -35.46 -6.73
CA GLY A 310 -21.39 -35.38 -7.32
C GLY A 310 -21.62 -34.18 -8.26
N VAL A 311 -20.89 -33.07 -8.03
CA VAL A 311 -21.03 -31.82 -8.80
C VAL A 311 -19.77 -31.44 -9.58
N TYR A 312 -18.70 -32.25 -9.50
CA TYR A 312 -17.39 -31.93 -10.05
C TYR A 312 -17.41 -31.65 -11.56
N GLU A 313 -18.03 -32.55 -12.34
CA GLU A 313 -18.06 -32.46 -13.79
C GLU A 313 -18.83 -31.22 -14.25
N GLU A 314 -20.01 -30.97 -13.67
CA GLU A 314 -20.84 -29.83 -14.04
C GLU A 314 -20.23 -28.50 -13.62
N PHE A 315 -19.68 -28.40 -12.39
CA PHE A 315 -18.95 -27.22 -11.96
C PHE A 315 -17.76 -26.93 -12.89
N THR A 316 -16.94 -27.96 -13.17
CA THR A 316 -15.76 -27.80 -14.02
C THR A 316 -16.11 -27.31 -15.41
N LYS A 317 -17.18 -27.85 -16.00
CA LYS A 317 -17.69 -27.43 -17.31
C LYS A 317 -18.11 -25.94 -17.31
N ARG A 318 -18.91 -25.51 -16.33
CA ARG A 318 -19.34 -24.10 -16.23
C ARG A 318 -18.17 -23.17 -15.93
N PHE A 319 -17.30 -23.55 -15.01
CA PHE A 319 -16.13 -22.76 -14.65
C PHE A 319 -15.18 -22.58 -15.85
N LYS A 320 -14.93 -23.65 -16.63
CA LYS A 320 -14.16 -23.59 -17.88
C LYS A 320 -14.74 -22.57 -18.86
N VAL A 321 -16.04 -22.60 -19.12
CA VAL A 321 -16.72 -21.66 -20.01
C VAL A 321 -16.54 -20.22 -19.52
N ALA A 322 -16.68 -19.97 -18.22
CA ALA A 322 -16.49 -18.64 -17.64
C ALA A 322 -15.04 -18.15 -17.80
N VAL A 323 -14.05 -19.02 -17.59
CA VAL A 323 -12.63 -18.67 -17.77
C VAL A 323 -12.30 -18.40 -19.24
N GLU A 324 -12.79 -19.21 -20.18
CA GLU A 324 -12.56 -19.04 -21.61
C GLU A 324 -13.23 -17.78 -22.19
N ALA A 325 -14.28 -17.26 -21.54
CA ALA A 325 -14.94 -16.02 -21.90
C ALA A 325 -14.17 -14.76 -21.46
N MET A 326 -13.14 -14.89 -20.59
CA MET A 326 -12.35 -13.76 -20.16
C MET A 326 -11.53 -13.15 -21.30
N LYS A 327 -11.54 -11.82 -21.37
CA LYS A 327 -10.71 -11.08 -22.31
C LYS A 327 -9.44 -10.63 -21.64
N VAL A 328 -8.30 -10.90 -22.24
CA VAL A 328 -6.98 -10.44 -21.80
C VAL A 328 -6.51 -9.33 -22.73
N GLY A 329 -6.10 -8.20 -22.18
CA GLY A 329 -5.69 -7.04 -22.96
C GLY A 329 -5.12 -5.91 -22.11
N ASP A 330 -4.91 -4.74 -22.74
CA ASP A 330 -4.51 -3.51 -22.03
C ASP A 330 -5.62 -3.06 -21.07
N GLY A 331 -5.28 -2.76 -19.83
CA GLY A 331 -6.23 -2.32 -18.78
C GLY A 331 -7.03 -1.06 -19.13
N PHE A 332 -6.58 -0.28 -20.10
CA PHE A 332 -7.31 0.88 -20.66
C PHE A 332 -8.30 0.51 -21.77
N ALA A 333 -8.24 -0.69 -22.32
CA ALA A 333 -9.07 -1.08 -23.48
C ALA A 333 -10.53 -1.43 -23.13
N GLY A 334 -10.95 -1.27 -21.89
CA GLY A 334 -12.34 -1.51 -21.47
C GLY A 334 -12.73 -2.99 -21.49
N ALA A 335 -11.87 -3.88 -21.04
CA ALA A 335 -12.17 -5.30 -20.86
C ALA A 335 -13.09 -5.56 -19.68
#